data_9162aec72ab27c34a59190bf0180d426
#
_entry.id   9162aec72ab27c34a59190bf0180d426
#
_cell.length_a   1.000
_cell.length_b   1.000
_cell.length_c   1.000
_cell.angle_alpha   90.00
_cell.angle_beta   90.00
_cell.angle_gamma   90.00
#
_symmetry.space_group_name_H-M   'P 1'
#
loop_
_entity.id
_entity.type
_entity.pdbx_description
1 polymer ?
#
loop_
_entity_poly.entity_id
_entity_poly.type
_entity_poly.pdbx_seq_one_letter_code
_entity_poly.pdbx_strand_id
1 'polypeptide(L)'
;MLATRWLQAHPAGAGRPLGYFGASTGAAAALVAAAMIPDEISAVVSRGGRPDLAGDWLTGVTAPTLLIVGGRDYPVIDCNRTAEDQLACPHLLEIVPGATHLFEEPGTLAQAARLAQSWFVQHLH
;
A
#
# COMPACT_ATOMS: atom_id res chain seq x y z
N MET A 1 -2.25 9.25 9.82
CA MET A 1 -2.72 8.95 8.45
C MET A 1 -2.72 10.17 7.55
N LEU A 2 -1.52 10.74 7.36
CA LEU A 2 -1.38 11.96 6.55
C LEU A 2 -1.84 11.75 5.10
N ALA A 3 -1.45 10.63 4.48
CA ALA A 3 -1.82 10.36 3.09
C ALA A 3 -3.34 10.26 2.92
N THR A 4 -4.02 9.59 3.83
CA THR A 4 -5.48 9.46 3.80
C THR A 4 -6.17 10.81 3.92
N ARG A 5 -5.75 11.64 4.87
CA ARG A 5 -6.33 12.96 5.06
C ARG A 5 -6.13 13.85 3.84
N TRP A 6 -4.92 13.79 3.25
CA TRP A 6 -4.64 14.57 2.05
C TRP A 6 -5.55 14.18 0.90
N LEU A 7 -5.72 12.87 0.67
CA LEU A 7 -6.56 12.38 -0.42
C LEU A 7 -8.03 12.73 -0.21
N GLN A 8 -8.54 12.61 1.00
CA GLN A 8 -9.94 12.94 1.31
C GLN A 8 -10.22 14.44 1.22
N ALA A 9 -9.26 15.28 1.58
CA ALA A 9 -9.42 16.73 1.51
C ALA A 9 -9.32 17.25 0.08
N HIS A 10 -8.82 16.46 -0.86
CA HIS A 10 -8.62 16.88 -2.24
C HIS A 10 -9.96 16.95 -2.98
N PRO A 11 -10.35 18.11 -3.56
CA PRO A 11 -11.65 18.25 -4.19
C PRO A 11 -11.92 17.22 -5.30
N ALA A 12 -10.90 16.84 -6.04
CA ALA A 12 -11.02 15.85 -7.10
C ALA A 12 -11.40 14.46 -6.59
N GLY A 13 -11.21 14.19 -5.29
CA GLY A 13 -11.58 12.93 -4.68
C GLY A 13 -13.07 12.79 -4.39
N ALA A 14 -13.81 13.90 -4.30
CA ALA A 14 -15.24 13.86 -3.98
C ALA A 14 -16.02 13.16 -5.10
N GLY A 15 -16.68 12.05 -4.78
CA GLY A 15 -17.44 11.27 -5.74
C GLY A 15 -16.62 10.54 -6.78
N ARG A 16 -15.29 10.45 -6.61
CA ARG A 16 -14.36 9.78 -7.53
C ARG A 16 -13.60 8.67 -6.80
N PRO A 17 -13.00 7.72 -7.57
CA PRO A 17 -12.18 6.68 -6.97
C PRO A 17 -11.02 7.26 -6.17
N LEU A 18 -10.79 6.73 -4.97
CA LEU A 18 -9.70 7.14 -4.10
C LEU A 18 -8.71 6.01 -3.92
N GLY A 19 -7.43 6.34 -3.92
CA GLY A 19 -6.36 5.43 -3.58
C GLY A 19 -5.66 5.87 -2.31
N TYR A 20 -5.22 4.90 -1.50
CA TYR A 20 -4.41 5.16 -0.32
C TYR A 20 -2.97 4.73 -0.58
N PHE A 21 -2.04 5.57 -0.13
CA PHE A 21 -0.62 5.25 -0.14
C PHE A 21 -0.09 5.34 1.28
N GLY A 22 0.62 4.31 1.73
CA GLY A 22 1.26 4.30 3.02
C GLY A 22 2.67 3.75 2.96
N ALA A 23 3.58 4.31 3.78
CA ALA A 23 4.95 3.84 3.91
C ALA A 23 5.23 3.50 5.37
N SER A 24 6.08 2.50 5.61
CA SER A 24 6.42 2.03 6.95
C SER A 24 5.17 1.75 7.79
N THR A 25 5.03 2.33 8.98
CA THR A 25 3.84 2.12 9.82
C THR A 25 2.57 2.74 9.23
N GLY A 26 2.72 3.74 8.34
CA GLY A 26 1.59 4.34 7.64
C GLY A 26 0.85 3.37 6.72
N ALA A 27 1.52 2.29 6.27
CA ALA A 27 0.88 1.26 5.46
C ALA A 27 -0.21 0.53 6.25
N ALA A 28 0.05 0.18 7.51
CA ALA A 28 -0.95 -0.46 8.36
C ALA A 28 -2.15 0.46 8.59
N ALA A 29 -1.90 1.75 8.84
CA ALA A 29 -2.95 2.74 9.01
C ALA A 29 -3.81 2.89 7.76
N ALA A 30 -3.18 2.88 6.57
CA ALA A 30 -3.91 2.95 5.30
C ALA A 30 -4.81 1.73 5.10
N LEU A 31 -4.33 0.55 5.46
CA LEU A 31 -5.12 -0.69 5.34
C LEU A 31 -6.28 -0.73 6.32
N VAL A 32 -6.06 -0.29 7.56
CA VAL A 32 -7.15 -0.18 8.54
C VAL A 32 -8.22 0.78 8.02
N ALA A 33 -7.82 1.93 7.51
CA ALA A 33 -8.77 2.89 6.95
C ALA A 33 -9.53 2.31 5.76
N ALA A 34 -8.85 1.59 4.87
CA ALA A 34 -9.49 0.94 3.73
C ALA A 34 -10.53 -0.10 4.18
N ALA A 35 -10.24 -0.82 5.26
CA ALA A 35 -11.19 -1.79 5.82
C ALA A 35 -12.39 -1.11 6.48
N MET A 36 -12.19 0.07 7.07
CA MET A 36 -13.25 0.82 7.74
C MET A 36 -14.22 1.49 6.76
N ILE A 37 -13.73 1.93 5.59
CA ILE A 37 -14.54 2.62 4.58
C ILE A 37 -14.35 1.98 3.20
N PRO A 38 -14.70 0.69 3.07
CA PRO A 38 -14.35 -0.09 1.86
C PRO A 38 -14.99 0.47 0.58
N ASP A 39 -16.16 1.07 0.68
CA ASP A 39 -16.86 1.60 -0.50
C ASP A 39 -16.21 2.87 -1.06
N GLU A 40 -15.37 3.53 -0.29
CA GLU A 40 -14.72 4.76 -0.71
C GLU A 40 -13.31 4.55 -1.26
N ILE A 41 -12.69 3.40 -0.97
CA ILE A 41 -11.29 3.16 -1.32
C ILE A 41 -11.22 2.13 -2.44
N SER A 42 -10.60 2.53 -3.55
CA SER A 42 -10.52 1.72 -4.76
C SER A 42 -9.18 1.02 -4.93
N ALA A 43 -8.13 1.48 -4.27
CA ALA A 43 -6.81 0.85 -4.34
C ALA A 43 -5.93 1.28 -3.18
N VAL A 44 -5.00 0.41 -2.79
CA VAL A 44 -4.03 0.69 -1.72
C VAL A 44 -2.64 0.33 -2.20
N VAL A 45 -1.66 1.18 -1.90
CA VAL A 45 -0.24 0.89 -2.12
C VAL A 45 0.52 1.04 -0.81
N SER A 46 1.29 0.02 -0.45
CA SER A 46 2.21 0.03 0.68
C SER A 46 3.64 -0.02 0.15
N ARG A 47 4.48 0.94 0.57
CA ARG A 47 5.89 0.97 0.19
C ARG A 47 6.76 0.80 1.44
N GLY A 48 7.52 -0.31 1.50
CA GLY A 48 8.36 -0.60 2.66
C GLY A 48 7.55 -0.65 3.95
N GLY A 49 6.31 -1.06 3.86
CA GLY A 49 5.36 -0.96 4.96
C GLY A 49 5.36 -2.16 5.88
N ARG A 50 4.66 -1.99 6.98
CA ARG A 50 4.37 -3.05 7.95
C ARG A 50 2.87 -3.34 7.94
N PRO A 51 2.34 -3.91 6.83
CA PRO A 51 0.90 -4.18 6.72
C PRO A 51 0.43 -5.20 7.74
N ASP A 52 1.33 -6.07 8.23
CA ASP A 52 1.04 -7.04 9.28
C ASP A 52 0.53 -6.38 10.57
N LEU A 53 0.92 -5.13 10.83
CA LEU A 53 0.46 -4.40 12.01
C LEU A 53 -1.03 -4.05 11.95
N ALA A 54 -1.68 -4.15 10.79
CA ALA A 54 -3.12 -3.98 10.68
C ALA A 54 -3.90 -5.17 11.27
N GLY A 55 -3.23 -6.32 11.46
CA GLY A 55 -3.82 -7.46 12.12
C GLY A 55 -5.12 -7.93 11.48
N ASP A 56 -6.14 -8.14 12.30
CA ASP A 56 -7.42 -8.68 11.82
C ASP A 56 -8.15 -7.75 10.84
N TRP A 57 -7.80 -6.49 10.76
CA TRP A 57 -8.37 -5.58 9.77
C TRP A 57 -8.08 -6.01 8.32
N LEU A 58 -7.00 -6.76 8.11
CA LEU A 58 -6.59 -7.18 6.75
C LEU A 58 -7.68 -7.99 6.05
N THR A 59 -8.42 -8.81 6.78
CA THR A 59 -9.49 -9.62 6.18
C THR A 59 -10.67 -8.78 5.69
N GLY A 60 -10.79 -7.55 6.18
CA GLY A 60 -11.85 -6.62 5.78
C GLY A 60 -11.47 -5.68 4.64
N VAL A 61 -10.22 -5.72 4.17
CA VAL A 61 -9.79 -4.90 3.04
C VAL A 61 -10.32 -5.52 1.75
N THR A 62 -11.09 -4.75 0.98
CA THR A 62 -11.62 -5.21 -0.32
C THR A 62 -10.88 -4.58 -1.49
N ALA A 63 -10.22 -3.45 -1.28
CA ALA A 63 -9.51 -2.73 -2.32
C ALA A 63 -8.28 -3.51 -2.80
N PRO A 64 -8.04 -3.57 -4.12
CA PRO A 64 -6.79 -4.14 -4.63
C PRO A 64 -5.57 -3.48 -3.99
N THR A 65 -4.66 -4.29 -3.48
CA THR A 65 -3.54 -3.83 -2.65
C THR A 65 -2.21 -4.24 -3.26
N LEU A 66 -1.31 -3.27 -3.45
CA LEU A 66 0.06 -3.51 -3.87
C LEU A 66 1.00 -3.33 -2.68
N LEU A 67 1.82 -4.35 -2.43
CA LEU A 67 2.84 -4.33 -1.40
C LEU A 67 4.21 -4.22 -2.08
N ILE A 68 4.91 -3.10 -1.89
CA ILE A 68 6.23 -2.85 -2.47
C ILE A 68 7.27 -2.93 -1.35
N VAL A 69 8.25 -3.81 -1.50
CA VAL A 69 9.27 -4.04 -0.47
C VAL A 69 10.66 -4.05 -1.10
N GLY A 70 11.64 -3.51 -0.39
CA GLY A 70 13.03 -3.58 -0.83
C GLY A 70 13.57 -5.00 -0.75
N GLY A 71 14.28 -5.43 -1.80
CA GLY A 71 14.80 -6.79 -1.88
C GLY A 71 15.86 -7.12 -0.83
N ARG A 72 16.43 -6.09 -0.17
CA ARG A 72 17.40 -6.26 0.92
C ARG A 72 16.81 -6.03 2.30
N ASP A 73 15.52 -5.71 2.37
CA ASP A 73 14.81 -5.47 3.63
C ASP A 73 14.13 -6.76 4.11
N TYR A 74 14.96 -7.74 4.46
CA TYR A 74 14.50 -9.11 4.74
C TYR A 74 13.43 -9.20 5.83
N PRO A 75 13.56 -8.52 6.99
CA PRO A 75 12.51 -8.61 8.01
C PRO A 75 11.16 -8.09 7.53
N VAL A 76 11.16 -7.04 6.71
CA VAL A 76 9.93 -6.44 6.20
C VAL A 76 9.33 -7.29 5.08
N ILE A 77 10.15 -7.99 4.30
CA ILE A 77 9.64 -8.98 3.34
C ILE A 77 8.79 -10.02 4.06
N ASP A 78 9.28 -10.55 5.16
CA ASP A 78 8.55 -11.56 5.94
C ASP A 78 7.24 -11.00 6.50
N CYS A 79 7.26 -9.77 7.00
CA CYS A 79 6.05 -9.10 7.48
C CYS A 79 5.01 -8.94 6.37
N ASN A 80 5.45 -8.63 5.16
CA ASN A 80 4.54 -8.48 4.03
C ASN A 80 3.97 -9.81 3.59
N ARG A 81 4.76 -10.89 3.61
CA ARG A 81 4.25 -12.23 3.30
C ARG A 81 3.22 -12.69 4.32
N THR A 82 3.45 -12.39 5.60
CA THR A 82 2.46 -12.67 6.64
C THR A 82 1.15 -11.93 6.36
N ALA A 83 1.23 -10.67 5.95
CA ALA A 83 0.05 -9.89 5.60
C ALA A 83 -0.68 -10.45 4.38
N GLU A 84 0.06 -10.95 3.37
CA GLU A 84 -0.56 -11.57 2.20
C GLU A 84 -1.48 -12.73 2.57
N ASP A 85 -1.07 -13.52 3.56
CA ASP A 85 -1.87 -14.66 4.01
C ASP A 85 -3.20 -14.23 4.62
N GLN A 86 -3.31 -12.99 5.07
CA GLN A 86 -4.52 -12.44 5.68
C GLN A 86 -5.39 -11.67 4.69
N LEU A 87 -4.82 -11.18 3.59
CA LEU A 87 -5.57 -10.39 2.61
C LEU A 87 -6.48 -11.28 1.77
N ALA A 88 -7.77 -10.97 1.77
CA ALA A 88 -8.76 -11.66 0.95
C ALA A 88 -8.98 -10.95 -0.40
N CYS A 89 -8.50 -9.72 -0.54
CA CYS A 89 -8.64 -8.92 -1.76
C CYS A 89 -7.59 -9.29 -2.80
N PRO A 90 -7.77 -8.85 -4.07
CA PRO A 90 -6.69 -8.93 -5.05
C PRO A 90 -5.47 -8.18 -4.55
N HIS A 91 -4.32 -8.82 -4.57
CA HIS A 91 -3.09 -8.20 -4.09
C HIS A 91 -1.88 -8.72 -4.86
N LEU A 92 -0.78 -7.97 -4.76
CA LEU A 92 0.48 -8.34 -5.38
C LEU A 92 1.62 -7.85 -4.49
N LEU A 93 2.64 -8.68 -4.33
CA LEU A 93 3.88 -8.32 -3.65
C LEU A 93 4.96 -8.10 -4.71
N GLU A 94 5.46 -6.87 -4.80
CA GLU A 94 6.55 -6.50 -5.70
C GLU A 94 7.80 -6.21 -4.91
N ILE A 95 8.89 -6.88 -5.26
CA ILE A 95 10.18 -6.70 -4.61
C ILE A 95 11.07 -5.87 -5.53
N VAL A 96 11.58 -4.75 -5.01
CA VAL A 96 12.51 -3.89 -5.74
C VAL A 96 13.93 -4.36 -5.46
N PRO A 97 14.63 -4.97 -6.44
CA PRO A 97 15.96 -5.53 -6.22
C PRO A 97 16.95 -4.48 -5.71
N GLY A 98 17.75 -4.86 -4.73
CA GLY A 98 18.80 -4.01 -4.18
C GLY A 98 18.35 -2.91 -3.23
N ALA A 99 17.05 -2.68 -3.10
CA ALA A 99 16.55 -1.62 -2.23
C ALA A 99 16.59 -2.05 -0.76
N THR A 100 17.02 -1.12 0.11
CA THR A 100 16.87 -1.24 1.55
C THR A 100 15.57 -0.55 1.98
N HIS A 101 15.31 -0.49 3.28
CA HIS A 101 14.02 -0.03 3.80
C HIS A 101 13.60 1.36 3.30
N LEU A 102 14.53 2.30 3.21
CA LEU A 102 14.23 3.68 2.82
C LEU A 102 14.35 3.94 1.32
N PHE A 103 14.69 2.94 0.52
CA PHE A 103 14.83 3.08 -0.93
C PHE A 103 15.81 4.20 -1.31
N GLU A 104 16.96 4.24 -0.61
CA GLU A 104 17.98 5.26 -0.82
C GLU A 104 18.91 4.98 -1.99
N GLU A 105 18.99 3.74 -2.44
CA GLU A 105 19.85 3.34 -3.54
C GLU A 105 19.40 3.97 -4.86
N PRO A 106 20.33 4.30 -5.77
CA PRO A 106 19.97 4.95 -7.02
C PRO A 106 18.90 4.19 -7.80
N GLY A 107 17.83 4.89 -8.16
CA GLY A 107 16.74 4.34 -8.98
C GLY A 107 15.70 3.53 -8.24
N THR A 108 15.95 3.11 -6.99
CA THR A 108 15.01 2.23 -6.27
C THR A 108 13.71 2.96 -5.91
N LEU A 109 13.80 4.20 -5.45
CA LEU A 109 12.60 4.98 -5.13
C LEU A 109 11.79 5.29 -6.38
N ALA A 110 12.47 5.62 -7.49
CA ALA A 110 11.79 5.87 -8.76
C ALA A 110 11.06 4.62 -9.26
N GLN A 111 11.66 3.44 -9.10
CA GLN A 111 11.02 2.19 -9.47
C GLN A 111 9.77 1.94 -8.62
N ALA A 112 9.85 2.15 -7.31
CA ALA A 112 8.71 2.03 -6.42
C ALA A 112 7.58 2.98 -6.82
N ALA A 113 7.94 4.23 -7.16
CA ALA A 113 6.96 5.23 -7.59
C ALA A 113 6.26 4.81 -8.88
N ARG A 114 6.99 4.23 -9.84
CA ARG A 114 6.40 3.72 -11.09
C ARG A 114 5.45 2.55 -10.82
N LEU A 115 5.81 1.65 -9.93
CA LEU A 115 4.94 0.54 -9.54
C LEU A 115 3.64 1.05 -8.91
N ALA A 116 3.75 2.02 -8.00
CA ALA A 116 2.59 2.62 -7.36
C ALA A 116 1.69 3.32 -8.38
N GLN A 117 2.28 4.10 -9.28
CA GLN A 117 1.53 4.80 -10.32
C GLN A 117 0.78 3.82 -11.23
N SER A 118 1.45 2.77 -11.68
CA SER A 118 0.83 1.75 -12.53
C SER A 118 -0.34 1.07 -11.82
N TRP A 119 -0.19 0.77 -10.53
CA TRP A 119 -1.26 0.16 -9.74
C TRP A 119 -2.48 1.06 -9.65
N PHE A 120 -2.28 2.35 -9.35
CA PHE A 120 -3.38 3.29 -9.28
C PHE A 120 -4.05 3.50 -10.64
N VAL A 121 -3.28 3.62 -11.72
CA VAL A 121 -3.84 3.74 -13.07
C VAL A 121 -4.71 2.52 -13.41
N GLN A 122 -4.27 1.33 -13.02
CA GLN A 122 -4.99 0.09 -13.28
C GLN A 122 -6.27 -0.02 -12.47
N HIS A 123 -6.30 0.47 -11.24
CA HIS A 123 -7.39 0.20 -10.30
C HIS A 123 -8.24 1.43 -9.93
N LEU A 124 -7.84 2.64 -10.25
CA LEU A 124 -8.64 3.84 -10.02
C LEU A 124 -9.42 4.18 -11.28
N HIS A 125 -10.65 3.75 -11.32
CA HIS A 125 -11.54 3.97 -12.49
C HIS A 125 -12.73 4.83 -12.13
#